data_269ae2577f060318810cff23d5322c0b
#
_entry.id   269ae2577f060318810cff23d5322c0b
#
_cell.length_a   1.000
_cell.length_b   1.000
_cell.length_c   1.000
_cell.angle_alpha   90.00
_cell.angle_beta   90.00
_cell.angle_gamma   90.00
#
_symmetry.space_group_name_H-M   'P 1'
#
loop_
_entity.id
_entity.type
_entity.pdbx_description
1 polymer ?
#
loop_
_entity_poly.entity_id
_entity_poly.type
_entity_poly.pdbx_seq_one_letter_code
_entity_poly.pdbx_strand_id
1 'polypeptide(L)'
;KEAADGQTLRPIFKDREEDAAHASIGAAIETALGDSEFLIVLCSPRSAASKWVNREVAWFKTNRDPKKILAVIIDGEPLASQIAGRESQECFPATLLYKINADLLPTDVLEDPPLAADARKVGDGRRGAKLKLAAAMLGVGYDALARRDDRRRSKRRRLVMSAMAASIAVLAGIAIYALNQRNAAIVARDDAQGLVEFMLTDLRQRLDAVGRLDVLDAVAKRLLDSYAKEDLLKLDPDALGRRARVLMLLGEV
;
A
#
# COMPACT_ATOMS: atom_id res chain seq x y z
N LYS A 1 -15.80 -6.69 -12.34
CA LYS A 1 -14.69 -6.33 -13.28
C LYS A 1 -15.24 -6.51 -14.68
N GLU A 2 -15.23 -5.46 -15.46
CA GLU A 2 -15.70 -5.46 -16.84
C GLU A 2 -14.82 -6.34 -17.73
N ALA A 3 -15.45 -7.18 -18.53
CA ALA A 3 -14.84 -7.85 -19.65
C ALA A 3 -14.46 -6.83 -20.75
N ALA A 4 -13.67 -7.26 -21.73
CA ALA A 4 -13.18 -6.37 -22.79
C ALA A 4 -14.27 -5.74 -23.67
N ASP A 5 -15.48 -6.30 -23.61
CA ASP A 5 -16.70 -5.92 -24.35
C ASP A 5 -17.82 -5.41 -23.42
N GLY A 6 -17.53 -5.10 -22.16
CA GLY A 6 -18.51 -4.62 -21.18
C GLY A 6 -19.30 -5.72 -20.46
N GLN A 7 -19.03 -7.00 -20.73
CA GLN A 7 -19.68 -8.08 -20.00
C GLN A 7 -19.15 -8.19 -18.57
N THR A 8 -20.03 -8.28 -17.61
CA THR A 8 -19.71 -8.48 -16.21
C THR A 8 -19.84 -9.97 -15.87
N LEU A 9 -18.78 -10.58 -15.31
CA LEU A 9 -18.84 -11.95 -14.81
C LEU A 9 -19.72 -12.00 -13.55
N ARG A 10 -21.04 -12.11 -13.74
CA ARG A 10 -22.06 -12.19 -12.68
C ARG A 10 -23.30 -12.89 -13.24
N PRO A 11 -24.11 -13.56 -12.39
CA PRO A 11 -23.88 -13.84 -10.96
C PRO A 11 -22.82 -14.92 -10.73
N ILE A 12 -22.20 -14.93 -9.52
CA ILE A 12 -21.34 -16.01 -9.05
C ILE A 12 -22.09 -16.68 -7.91
N PHE A 13 -22.50 -17.94 -8.11
CA PHE A 13 -23.04 -18.78 -7.07
C PHE A 13 -21.92 -19.29 -6.14
N LYS A 14 -22.14 -19.25 -4.84
CA LYS A 14 -21.25 -19.81 -3.82
C LYS A 14 -22.06 -20.68 -2.88
N ASP A 15 -21.71 -21.94 -2.84
CA ASP A 15 -22.37 -22.97 -2.07
C ASP A 15 -22.69 -22.62 -0.60
N ARG A 16 -21.89 -21.80 0.08
CA ARG A 16 -22.06 -21.46 1.50
C ARG A 16 -23.04 -20.33 1.81
N GLU A 17 -23.40 -19.49 0.86
CA GLU A 17 -24.11 -18.23 1.14
C GLU A 17 -25.62 -18.33 0.88
N GLU A 18 -26.10 -19.34 0.13
CA GLU A 18 -27.50 -19.42 -0.29
C GLU A 18 -28.31 -20.59 0.33
N ASP A 19 -27.65 -21.52 1.02
CA ASP A 19 -28.28 -22.79 1.47
C ASP A 19 -28.95 -22.79 2.84
N ALA A 20 -29.13 -21.68 3.49
CA ALA A 20 -29.69 -21.66 4.86
C ALA A 20 -31.19 -21.99 4.98
N ALA A 21 -31.92 -22.24 3.86
CA ALA A 21 -33.39 -22.30 3.91
C ALA A 21 -34.08 -23.45 3.16
N HIS A 22 -33.37 -24.39 2.50
CA HIS A 22 -34.03 -25.42 1.68
C HIS A 22 -33.84 -26.86 2.17
N ALA A 23 -34.96 -27.60 2.28
CA ALA A 23 -35.05 -28.98 2.72
C ALA A 23 -34.42 -30.03 1.76
N SER A 24 -33.91 -29.61 0.59
CA SER A 24 -33.16 -30.46 -0.36
C SER A 24 -31.97 -29.71 -0.97
N ILE A 25 -30.88 -29.65 -0.21
CA ILE A 25 -29.61 -29.05 -0.61
C ILE A 25 -29.15 -29.60 -1.99
N GLY A 26 -29.34 -30.88 -2.25
CA GLY A 26 -28.97 -31.52 -3.52
C GLY A 26 -29.65 -30.93 -4.76
N ALA A 27 -30.97 -30.70 -4.70
CA ALA A 27 -31.73 -30.17 -5.84
C ALA A 27 -31.40 -28.70 -6.14
N ALA A 28 -31.16 -27.90 -5.10
CA ALA A 28 -30.75 -26.50 -5.27
C ALA A 28 -29.37 -26.39 -5.92
N ILE A 29 -28.39 -27.23 -5.51
CA ILE A 29 -27.06 -27.31 -6.10
C ILE A 29 -27.15 -27.76 -7.56
N GLU A 30 -27.92 -28.81 -7.87
CA GLU A 30 -28.10 -29.30 -9.25
C GLU A 30 -28.73 -28.24 -10.15
N THR A 31 -29.68 -27.46 -9.65
CA THR A 31 -30.24 -26.32 -10.38
C THR A 31 -29.19 -25.24 -10.65
N ALA A 32 -28.43 -24.85 -9.61
CA ALA A 32 -27.38 -23.85 -9.75
C ALA A 32 -26.26 -24.29 -10.71
N LEU A 33 -25.87 -25.58 -10.68
CA LEU A 33 -24.92 -26.16 -11.62
C LEU A 33 -25.49 -26.16 -13.05
N GLY A 34 -26.79 -26.45 -13.22
CA GLY A 34 -27.50 -26.40 -14.48
C GLY A 34 -27.53 -25.03 -15.12
N ASP A 35 -27.69 -23.97 -14.30
CA ASP A 35 -27.72 -22.57 -14.73
C ASP A 35 -26.31 -21.98 -14.93
N SER A 36 -25.26 -22.66 -14.41
CA SER A 36 -23.90 -22.18 -14.48
C SER A 36 -23.25 -22.45 -15.82
N GLU A 37 -22.59 -21.45 -16.41
CA GLU A 37 -21.78 -21.63 -17.62
C GLU A 37 -20.46 -22.30 -17.31
N PHE A 38 -19.84 -22.00 -16.17
CA PHE A 38 -18.56 -22.57 -15.74
C PHE A 38 -18.66 -23.12 -14.32
N LEU A 39 -17.94 -24.19 -14.03
CA LEU A 39 -17.69 -24.70 -12.69
C LEU A 39 -16.25 -24.41 -12.30
N ILE A 40 -16.03 -23.67 -11.20
CA ILE A 40 -14.71 -23.42 -10.64
C ILE A 40 -14.50 -24.34 -9.44
N VAL A 41 -13.57 -25.27 -9.55
CA VAL A 41 -13.24 -26.24 -8.49
C VAL A 41 -11.99 -25.77 -7.74
N LEU A 42 -12.14 -25.48 -6.44
CA LEU A 42 -10.99 -25.18 -5.57
C LEU A 42 -10.34 -26.48 -5.10
N CYS A 43 -9.19 -26.79 -5.68
CA CYS A 43 -8.48 -28.04 -5.48
C CYS A 43 -7.56 -28.00 -4.26
N SER A 44 -7.76 -28.95 -3.35
CA SER A 44 -6.97 -29.17 -2.14
C SER A 44 -7.19 -30.61 -1.66
N PRO A 45 -6.37 -31.18 -0.77
CA PRO A 45 -6.61 -32.51 -0.22
C PRO A 45 -7.98 -32.66 0.44
N ARG A 46 -8.52 -31.58 1.03
CA ARG A 46 -9.86 -31.57 1.59
C ARG A 46 -10.95 -31.65 0.54
N SER A 47 -10.82 -30.92 -0.56
CA SER A 47 -11.80 -30.97 -1.66
C SER A 47 -11.71 -32.29 -2.42
N ALA A 48 -10.50 -32.84 -2.60
CA ALA A 48 -10.28 -34.14 -3.20
C ALA A 48 -11.00 -35.26 -2.43
N ALA A 49 -10.95 -35.25 -1.11
CA ALA A 49 -11.64 -36.18 -0.23
C ALA A 49 -13.14 -35.91 -0.05
N SER A 50 -13.65 -34.77 -0.49
CA SER A 50 -15.04 -34.35 -0.30
C SER A 50 -15.97 -35.12 -1.26
N LYS A 51 -16.91 -35.88 -0.71
CA LYS A 51 -17.96 -36.54 -1.48
C LYS A 51 -18.87 -35.59 -2.24
N TRP A 52 -19.10 -34.40 -1.67
CA TRP A 52 -19.93 -33.35 -2.26
C TRP A 52 -19.24 -32.77 -3.49
N VAL A 53 -17.99 -32.32 -3.36
CA VAL A 53 -17.22 -31.78 -4.49
C VAL A 53 -17.12 -32.81 -5.62
N ASN A 54 -16.83 -34.09 -5.30
CA ASN A 54 -16.78 -35.15 -6.30
C ASN A 54 -18.15 -35.30 -7.01
N ARG A 55 -19.27 -35.26 -6.28
CA ARG A 55 -20.61 -35.34 -6.87
C ARG A 55 -20.92 -34.17 -7.79
N GLU A 56 -20.61 -32.93 -7.37
CA GLU A 56 -20.83 -31.72 -8.17
C GLU A 56 -20.01 -31.75 -9.47
N VAL A 57 -18.75 -32.14 -9.41
CA VAL A 57 -17.88 -32.31 -10.57
C VAL A 57 -18.41 -33.39 -11.49
N ALA A 58 -18.80 -34.53 -10.95
CA ALA A 58 -19.38 -35.65 -11.74
C ALA A 58 -20.67 -35.22 -12.42
N TRP A 59 -21.57 -34.56 -11.70
CA TRP A 59 -22.81 -34.05 -12.25
C TRP A 59 -22.57 -33.08 -13.40
N PHE A 60 -21.65 -32.10 -13.20
CA PHE A 60 -21.33 -31.10 -14.22
C PHE A 60 -20.68 -31.76 -15.46
N LYS A 61 -19.73 -32.69 -15.26
CA LYS A 61 -19.13 -33.44 -16.36
C LYS A 61 -20.13 -34.20 -17.21
N THR A 62 -21.19 -34.73 -16.59
CA THR A 62 -22.18 -35.55 -17.26
C THR A 62 -23.26 -34.69 -17.96
N ASN A 63 -23.67 -33.61 -17.35
CA ASN A 63 -24.82 -32.80 -17.81
C ASN A 63 -24.42 -31.52 -18.54
N ARG A 64 -23.16 -31.12 -18.48
CA ARG A 64 -22.64 -29.88 -19.07
C ARG A 64 -21.36 -30.14 -19.87
N ASP A 65 -20.75 -29.11 -20.42
CA ASP A 65 -19.47 -29.22 -21.14
C ASP A 65 -18.30 -29.40 -20.15
N PRO A 66 -17.59 -30.56 -20.13
CA PRO A 66 -16.44 -30.77 -19.27
C PRO A 66 -15.32 -29.70 -19.44
N LYS A 67 -15.21 -29.09 -20.63
CA LYS A 67 -14.23 -28.03 -20.92
C LYS A 67 -14.50 -26.73 -20.15
N LYS A 68 -15.71 -26.59 -19.60
CA LYS A 68 -16.11 -25.46 -18.75
C LYS A 68 -15.78 -25.65 -17.26
N ILE A 69 -15.15 -26.78 -16.90
CA ILE A 69 -14.63 -26.99 -15.54
C ILE A 69 -13.26 -26.39 -15.44
N LEU A 70 -13.09 -25.45 -14.52
CA LEU A 70 -11.86 -24.70 -14.26
C LEU A 70 -11.29 -25.09 -12.90
N ALA A 71 -10.16 -25.79 -12.87
CA ALA A 71 -9.49 -26.19 -11.64
C ALA A 71 -8.58 -25.09 -11.12
N VAL A 72 -8.59 -24.86 -9.79
CA VAL A 72 -7.72 -23.92 -9.10
C VAL A 72 -7.05 -24.61 -7.92
N ILE A 73 -5.74 -24.81 -7.99
CA ILE A 73 -4.97 -25.42 -6.91
C ILE A 73 -4.75 -24.35 -5.83
N ILE A 74 -5.25 -24.62 -4.63
CA ILE A 74 -5.07 -23.74 -3.46
C ILE A 74 -4.15 -24.37 -2.41
N ASP A 75 -4.07 -25.73 -2.40
CA ASP A 75 -3.25 -26.52 -1.48
C ASP A 75 -3.05 -27.94 -2.03
N GLY A 76 -2.10 -28.69 -1.47
CA GLY A 76 -1.79 -30.08 -1.86
C GLY A 76 -0.94 -30.18 -3.12
N GLU A 77 -0.84 -31.39 -3.68
CA GLU A 77 -0.02 -31.70 -4.86
C GLU A 77 -0.88 -32.34 -5.97
N PRO A 78 -0.80 -31.80 -7.20
CA PRO A 78 -1.52 -32.39 -8.32
C PRO A 78 -0.94 -33.75 -8.69
N LEU A 79 -1.83 -34.73 -8.97
CA LEU A 79 -1.47 -36.12 -9.34
C LEU A 79 -0.65 -36.88 -8.28
N ALA A 80 -0.70 -36.43 -7.03
CA ALA A 80 0.00 -37.08 -5.94
C ALA A 80 -0.51 -38.50 -5.67
N SER A 81 -1.79 -38.80 -5.97
CA SER A 81 -2.39 -40.11 -5.88
C SER A 81 -1.73 -41.17 -6.82
N GLN A 82 -1.00 -40.72 -7.83
CA GLN A 82 -0.25 -41.61 -8.72
C GLN A 82 1.13 -41.97 -8.17
N ILE A 83 1.54 -41.40 -7.05
CA ILE A 83 2.85 -41.61 -6.42
C ILE A 83 2.63 -42.35 -5.10
N ALA A 84 3.16 -43.56 -4.98
CA ALA A 84 3.03 -44.35 -3.77
C ALA A 84 3.50 -43.61 -2.51
N GLY A 85 2.65 -43.55 -1.48
CA GLY A 85 2.90 -42.86 -0.23
C GLY A 85 2.60 -41.37 -0.24
N ARG A 86 2.08 -40.81 -1.35
CA ARG A 86 1.68 -39.39 -1.45
C ARG A 86 0.19 -39.18 -1.68
N GLU A 87 -0.60 -40.23 -1.62
CA GLU A 87 -2.04 -40.23 -1.92
C GLU A 87 -2.80 -39.19 -1.09
N SER A 88 -2.39 -38.97 0.16
CA SER A 88 -2.99 -37.96 1.09
C SER A 88 -2.72 -36.54 0.66
N GLN A 89 -1.78 -36.29 -0.23
CA GLN A 89 -1.45 -34.94 -0.72
C GLN A 89 -2.21 -34.59 -2.00
N GLU A 90 -2.95 -35.55 -2.60
CA GLU A 90 -3.70 -35.29 -3.83
C GLU A 90 -4.69 -34.14 -3.67
N CYS A 91 -4.62 -33.19 -4.58
CA CYS A 91 -5.49 -32.03 -4.55
C CYS A 91 -6.68 -32.10 -5.52
N PHE A 92 -6.60 -32.96 -6.55
CA PHE A 92 -7.68 -33.11 -7.50
C PHE A 92 -8.74 -34.10 -7.01
N PRO A 93 -10.03 -33.76 -7.01
CA PRO A 93 -11.10 -34.72 -6.87
C PRO A 93 -10.95 -35.88 -7.89
N ALA A 94 -11.20 -37.11 -7.47
CA ALA A 94 -11.08 -38.27 -8.37
C ALA A 94 -11.96 -38.12 -9.63
N THR A 95 -13.09 -37.45 -9.50
CA THR A 95 -13.99 -37.13 -10.61
C THR A 95 -13.42 -36.15 -11.64
N LEU A 96 -12.36 -35.42 -11.32
CA LEU A 96 -11.59 -34.66 -12.30
C LEU A 96 -10.55 -35.46 -13.03
N LEU A 97 -10.00 -36.53 -12.40
CA LEU A 97 -8.93 -37.32 -12.95
C LEU A 97 -9.41 -38.51 -13.77
N TYR A 98 -10.59 -39.04 -13.45
CA TYR A 98 -11.10 -40.27 -14.05
C TYR A 98 -12.39 -40.05 -14.83
N LYS A 99 -12.66 -40.94 -15.81
CA LYS A 99 -13.94 -40.99 -16.49
C LYS A 99 -15.06 -41.32 -15.49
N ILE A 100 -16.24 -40.77 -15.74
CA ILE A 100 -17.41 -40.96 -14.90
C ILE A 100 -18.32 -42.00 -15.51
N ASN A 101 -18.85 -42.95 -14.71
CA ASN A 101 -19.85 -43.91 -15.09
C ASN A 101 -21.28 -43.36 -14.99
N ALA A 102 -22.28 -44.16 -15.36
CA ALA A 102 -23.70 -43.76 -15.29
C ALA A 102 -24.19 -43.45 -13.87
N ASP A 103 -23.53 -43.99 -12.84
CA ASP A 103 -23.86 -43.75 -11.43
C ASP A 103 -23.16 -42.50 -10.83
N LEU A 104 -22.56 -41.66 -11.67
CA LEU A 104 -21.76 -40.49 -11.30
C LEU A 104 -20.52 -40.84 -10.45
N LEU A 105 -20.00 -42.03 -10.56
CA LEU A 105 -18.80 -42.47 -9.86
C LEU A 105 -17.58 -42.48 -10.80
N PRO A 106 -16.37 -42.19 -10.29
CA PRO A 106 -15.17 -42.28 -11.07
C PRO A 106 -14.88 -43.75 -11.42
N THR A 107 -14.43 -43.99 -12.65
CA THR A 107 -13.96 -45.30 -13.13
C THR A 107 -12.44 -45.41 -12.93
N ASP A 108 -11.86 -46.56 -13.33
CA ASP A 108 -10.40 -46.74 -13.34
C ASP A 108 -9.71 -46.15 -14.57
N VAL A 109 -10.47 -45.52 -15.48
CA VAL A 109 -9.93 -44.96 -16.73
C VAL A 109 -9.53 -43.51 -16.48
N LEU A 110 -8.23 -43.28 -16.51
CA LEU A 110 -7.66 -41.92 -16.35
C LEU A 110 -8.03 -41.05 -17.57
N GLU A 111 -8.35 -39.79 -17.30
CA GLU A 111 -8.46 -38.73 -18.30
C GLU A 111 -7.28 -37.76 -18.20
N ASP A 112 -7.07 -36.97 -19.26
CA ASP A 112 -6.09 -35.90 -19.20
C ASP A 112 -6.44 -34.92 -18.05
N PRO A 113 -5.49 -34.65 -17.15
CA PRO A 113 -5.76 -33.76 -16.01
C PRO A 113 -6.15 -32.35 -16.52
N PRO A 114 -7.09 -31.68 -15.84
CA PRO A 114 -7.49 -30.36 -16.25
C PRO A 114 -6.33 -29.37 -16.14
N LEU A 115 -6.25 -28.44 -17.09
CA LEU A 115 -5.37 -27.30 -16.96
C LEU A 115 -5.76 -26.47 -15.73
N ALA A 116 -4.95 -26.55 -14.68
CA ALA A 116 -5.24 -25.88 -13.42
C ALA A 116 -4.48 -24.55 -13.29
N ALA A 117 -5.15 -23.57 -12.72
CA ALA A 117 -4.49 -22.35 -12.26
C ALA A 117 -3.94 -22.58 -10.84
N ASP A 118 -2.65 -22.40 -10.61
CA ASP A 118 -2.02 -22.63 -9.32
C ASP A 118 -1.96 -21.35 -8.49
N ALA A 119 -2.85 -21.22 -7.51
CA ALA A 119 -2.93 -20.05 -6.65
C ALA A 119 -1.90 -20.03 -5.50
N ARG A 120 -1.13 -21.12 -5.31
CA ARG A 120 -0.08 -21.23 -4.29
C ARG A 120 1.08 -20.30 -4.63
N LYS A 121 1.90 -19.96 -3.61
CA LYS A 121 3.06 -19.08 -3.80
C LYS A 121 4.15 -19.68 -4.70
N VAL A 122 4.23 -21.01 -4.73
CA VAL A 122 5.18 -21.78 -5.55
C VAL A 122 4.77 -21.89 -7.01
N GLY A 123 3.49 -21.62 -7.33
CA GLY A 123 2.95 -21.66 -8.69
C GLY A 123 2.72 -20.25 -9.26
N ASP A 124 1.57 -20.05 -9.91
CA ASP A 124 1.21 -18.75 -10.52
C ASP A 124 0.93 -17.64 -9.48
N GLY A 125 0.73 -18.02 -8.22
CA GLY A 125 0.25 -17.16 -7.16
C GLY A 125 -1.20 -16.70 -7.36
N ARG A 126 -1.80 -16.10 -6.34
CA ARG A 126 -3.21 -15.68 -6.39
C ARG A 126 -3.56 -14.77 -7.56
N ARG A 127 -2.61 -13.93 -7.99
CA ARG A 127 -2.85 -13.00 -9.10
C ARG A 127 -2.82 -13.71 -10.44
N GLY A 128 -1.80 -14.51 -10.68
CA GLY A 128 -1.65 -15.29 -11.92
C GLY A 128 -2.83 -16.25 -12.11
N ALA A 129 -3.20 -16.98 -11.04
CA ALA A 129 -4.36 -17.85 -11.04
C ALA A 129 -5.67 -17.12 -11.41
N LYS A 130 -5.92 -15.92 -10.82
CA LYS A 130 -7.10 -15.11 -11.20
C LYS A 130 -7.08 -14.67 -12.65
N LEU A 131 -5.91 -14.34 -13.20
CA LEU A 131 -5.79 -13.95 -14.60
C LEU A 131 -6.00 -15.13 -15.55
N LYS A 132 -5.47 -16.33 -15.18
CA LYS A 132 -5.71 -17.57 -15.94
C LYS A 132 -7.20 -17.93 -15.97
N LEU A 133 -7.87 -17.89 -14.82
CA LEU A 133 -9.32 -18.11 -14.76
C LEU A 133 -10.10 -17.11 -15.62
N ALA A 134 -9.81 -15.83 -15.47
CA ALA A 134 -10.47 -14.79 -16.26
C ALA A 134 -10.21 -14.98 -17.77
N ALA A 135 -9.00 -15.38 -18.15
CA ALA A 135 -8.65 -15.66 -19.54
C ALA A 135 -9.47 -16.82 -20.08
N ALA A 136 -9.57 -17.93 -19.31
CA ALA A 136 -10.37 -19.11 -19.70
C ALA A 136 -11.86 -18.78 -19.83
N MET A 137 -12.43 -18.06 -18.87
CA MET A 137 -13.85 -17.67 -18.88
C MET A 137 -14.20 -16.68 -20.01
N LEU A 138 -13.26 -15.82 -20.42
CA LEU A 138 -13.46 -14.84 -21.47
C LEU A 138 -13.03 -15.34 -22.86
N GLY A 139 -12.48 -16.54 -22.95
CA GLY A 139 -11.95 -17.07 -24.21
C GLY A 139 -10.80 -16.26 -24.80
N VAL A 140 -10.03 -15.51 -23.96
CA VAL A 140 -8.92 -14.66 -24.40
C VAL A 140 -7.57 -15.21 -23.95
N GLY A 141 -6.51 -14.88 -24.69
CA GLY A 141 -5.16 -15.30 -24.30
C GLY A 141 -4.71 -14.66 -22.96
N TYR A 142 -4.10 -15.48 -22.10
CA TYR A 142 -3.54 -15.05 -20.81
C TYR A 142 -2.65 -13.80 -20.92
N ASP A 143 -1.75 -13.79 -21.92
CA ASP A 143 -0.80 -12.68 -22.13
C ASP A 143 -1.47 -11.34 -22.43
N ALA A 144 -2.62 -11.36 -23.11
CA ALA A 144 -3.37 -10.12 -23.39
C ALA A 144 -3.92 -9.49 -22.11
N LEU A 145 -4.45 -10.32 -21.19
CA LEU A 145 -4.94 -9.87 -19.88
C LEU A 145 -3.80 -9.46 -18.94
N ALA A 146 -2.72 -10.23 -18.89
CA ALA A 146 -1.56 -9.94 -18.07
C ALA A 146 -0.93 -8.59 -18.43
N ARG A 147 -0.71 -8.34 -19.73
CA ARG A 147 -0.19 -7.04 -20.22
C ARG A 147 -1.11 -5.85 -19.89
N ARG A 148 -2.43 -6.02 -19.96
CA ARG A 148 -3.39 -4.96 -19.58
C ARG A 148 -3.36 -4.68 -18.08
N ASP A 149 -3.30 -5.70 -17.24
CA ASP A 149 -3.21 -5.54 -15.79
C ASP A 149 -1.90 -4.85 -15.37
N ASP A 150 -0.77 -5.23 -15.99
CA ASP A 150 0.54 -4.61 -15.73
C ASP A 150 0.60 -3.14 -16.15
N ARG A 151 0.01 -2.80 -17.31
CA ARG A 151 -0.10 -1.39 -17.75
C ARG A 151 -0.94 -0.54 -16.80
N ARG A 152 -2.06 -1.06 -16.28
CA ARG A 152 -2.89 -0.36 -15.29
C ARG A 152 -2.15 -0.13 -13.97
N ARG A 153 -1.41 -1.15 -13.50
CA ARG A 153 -0.61 -1.04 -12.27
C ARG A 153 0.57 -0.08 -12.42
N SER A 154 1.27 -0.11 -13.55
CA SER A 154 2.39 0.80 -13.80
C SER A 154 1.92 2.26 -13.88
N LYS A 155 0.78 2.54 -14.52
CA LYS A 155 0.16 3.88 -14.51
C LYS A 155 -0.20 4.34 -13.10
N ARG A 156 -0.84 3.48 -12.30
CA ARG A 156 -1.19 3.81 -10.91
C ARG A 156 0.05 4.05 -10.04
N ARG A 157 1.09 3.20 -10.18
CA ARG A 157 2.37 3.39 -9.49
C ARG A 157 3.02 4.73 -9.87
N ARG A 158 3.07 5.06 -11.17
CA ARG A 158 3.63 6.35 -11.64
C ARG A 158 2.86 7.53 -11.06
N LEU A 159 1.52 7.49 -11.04
CA LEU A 159 0.70 8.54 -10.42
C LEU A 159 0.98 8.70 -8.93
N VAL A 160 1.08 7.62 -8.17
CA VAL A 160 1.40 7.67 -6.74
C VAL A 160 2.81 8.23 -6.52
N MET A 161 3.80 7.76 -7.30
CA MET A 161 5.17 8.26 -7.19
C MET A 161 5.30 9.73 -7.59
N SER A 162 4.60 10.19 -8.62
CA SER A 162 4.61 11.61 -9.01
C SER A 162 3.93 12.49 -7.94
N ALA A 163 2.84 12.03 -7.34
CA ALA A 163 2.19 12.75 -6.25
C ALA A 163 3.10 12.86 -5.01
N MET A 164 3.81 11.77 -4.65
CA MET A 164 4.80 11.81 -3.57
C MET A 164 5.96 12.76 -3.87
N ALA A 165 6.50 12.72 -5.10
CA ALA A 165 7.57 13.63 -5.50
C ALA A 165 7.13 15.10 -5.46
N ALA A 166 5.91 15.41 -5.91
CA ALA A 166 5.34 16.74 -5.82
C ALA A 166 5.18 17.21 -4.36
N SER A 167 4.71 16.32 -3.47
CA SER A 167 4.58 16.65 -2.04
C SER A 167 5.94 16.96 -1.40
N ILE A 168 6.97 16.17 -1.72
CA ILE A 168 8.33 16.40 -1.22
C ILE A 168 8.87 17.73 -1.74
N ALA A 169 8.67 18.07 -3.02
CA ALA A 169 9.10 19.33 -3.61
C ALA A 169 8.43 20.55 -2.93
N VAL A 170 7.13 20.45 -2.64
CA VAL A 170 6.40 21.51 -1.91
C VAL A 170 6.96 21.68 -0.50
N LEU A 171 7.17 20.59 0.24
CA LEU A 171 7.72 20.65 1.59
C LEU A 171 9.15 21.22 1.60
N ALA A 172 9.98 20.84 0.63
CA ALA A 172 11.33 21.40 0.47
C ALA A 172 11.27 22.91 0.16
N GLY A 173 10.36 23.35 -0.71
CA GLY A 173 10.14 24.76 -0.99
C GLY A 173 9.74 25.56 0.24
N ILE A 174 8.81 25.04 1.04
CA ILE A 174 8.40 25.65 2.31
C ILE A 174 9.58 25.74 3.30
N ALA A 175 10.38 24.66 3.41
CA ALA A 175 11.54 24.63 4.29
C ALA A 175 12.59 25.67 3.86
N ILE A 176 12.90 25.77 2.57
CA ILE A 176 13.84 26.76 2.02
C ILE A 176 13.32 28.18 2.28
N TYR A 177 12.03 28.42 2.04
CA TYR A 177 11.40 29.72 2.31
C TYR A 177 11.52 30.10 3.78
N ALA A 178 11.22 29.17 4.70
CA ALA A 178 11.32 29.41 6.15
C ALA A 178 12.77 29.70 6.59
N LEU A 179 13.76 28.98 6.03
CA LEU A 179 15.17 29.22 6.30
C LEU A 179 15.61 30.61 5.81
N ASN A 180 15.19 31.02 4.62
CA ASN A 180 15.50 32.34 4.08
C ASN A 180 14.88 33.47 4.92
N GLN A 181 13.64 33.30 5.37
CA GLN A 181 12.99 34.28 6.27
C GLN A 181 13.71 34.36 7.62
N ARG A 182 14.12 33.23 8.16
CA ARG A 182 14.91 33.20 9.41
C ARG A 182 16.24 33.93 9.25
N ASN A 183 16.97 33.69 8.16
CA ASN A 183 18.25 34.34 7.89
C ASN A 183 18.08 35.85 7.70
N ALA A 184 17.05 36.29 6.97
CA ALA A 184 16.75 37.72 6.81
C ALA A 184 16.43 38.40 8.16
N ALA A 185 15.69 37.70 9.02
CA ALA A 185 15.37 38.23 10.36
C ALA A 185 16.63 38.34 11.27
N ILE A 186 17.55 37.41 11.15
CA ILE A 186 18.83 37.41 11.89
C ILE A 186 19.67 38.63 11.43
N VAL A 187 19.83 38.83 10.12
CA VAL A 187 20.59 39.94 9.54
C VAL A 187 19.98 41.28 9.97
N ALA A 188 18.65 41.45 9.85
CA ALA A 188 17.98 42.69 10.27
C ALA A 188 18.13 42.96 11.77
N ARG A 189 18.17 41.91 12.61
CA ARG A 189 18.43 42.04 14.05
C ARG A 189 19.88 42.50 14.34
N ASP A 190 20.83 41.92 13.66
CA ASP A 190 22.26 42.25 13.83
C ASP A 190 22.55 43.69 13.36
N ASP A 191 21.95 44.14 12.26
CA ASP A 191 22.04 45.50 11.76
C ASP A 191 21.44 46.51 12.79
N ALA A 192 20.27 46.21 13.35
CA ALA A 192 19.65 47.01 14.37
C ALA A 192 20.49 47.11 15.66
N GLN A 193 21.07 46.00 16.10
CA GLN A 193 21.95 45.96 17.27
C GLN A 193 23.27 46.72 17.03
N GLY A 194 23.85 46.57 15.84
CA GLY A 194 25.06 47.32 15.45
C GLY A 194 24.82 48.84 15.43
N LEU A 195 23.65 49.30 14.95
CA LEU A 195 23.27 50.71 14.98
C LEU A 195 23.16 51.24 16.41
N VAL A 196 22.58 50.47 17.33
CA VAL A 196 22.49 50.84 18.76
C VAL A 196 23.87 50.96 19.39
N GLU A 197 24.79 50.00 19.10
CA GLU A 197 26.17 50.02 19.61
C GLU A 197 26.94 51.25 19.08
N PHE A 198 26.78 51.54 17.79
CA PHE A 198 27.38 52.74 17.18
C PHE A 198 26.85 54.03 17.79
N MET A 199 25.52 54.16 17.94
CA MET A 199 24.91 55.34 18.57
C MET A 199 25.37 55.57 20.02
N LEU A 200 25.49 54.48 20.80
CA LEU A 200 25.96 54.59 22.19
C LEU A 200 27.43 55.04 22.28
N THR A 201 28.27 54.51 21.38
CA THR A 201 29.71 54.88 21.37
C THR A 201 29.88 56.34 20.94
N ASP A 202 29.21 56.79 19.88
CA ASP A 202 29.26 58.18 19.40
C ASP A 202 28.62 59.16 20.40
N LEU A 203 27.53 58.75 21.02
CA LEU A 203 26.84 59.58 22.05
C LEU A 203 27.71 59.73 23.29
N ARG A 204 28.39 58.66 23.75
CA ARG A 204 29.32 58.71 24.88
C ARG A 204 30.45 59.71 24.60
N GLN A 205 31.06 59.60 23.43
CA GLN A 205 32.20 60.46 23.06
C GLN A 205 31.81 61.96 23.03
N ARG A 206 30.56 62.26 22.59
CA ARG A 206 30.06 63.63 22.54
C ARG A 206 29.61 64.20 23.91
N LEU A 207 29.02 63.32 24.77
CA LEU A 207 28.53 63.66 26.07
C LEU A 207 29.64 63.83 27.12
N ASP A 208 30.72 63.02 26.97
CA ASP A 208 31.93 63.13 27.77
C ASP A 208 32.59 64.51 27.59
N ALA A 209 32.61 64.99 26.37
CA ALA A 209 33.15 66.32 26.05
C ALA A 209 32.35 67.49 26.68
N VAL A 210 31.07 67.28 27.09
CA VAL A 210 30.17 68.26 27.64
C VAL A 210 29.90 68.11 29.16
N GLY A 211 30.44 66.96 29.74
CA GLY A 211 30.27 66.72 31.19
C GLY A 211 28.84 66.24 31.59
N ARG A 212 28.00 65.75 30.66
CA ARG A 212 26.62 65.32 30.91
C ARG A 212 26.45 63.83 30.75
N LEU A 213 27.11 63.08 31.60
CA LEU A 213 27.02 61.59 31.61
C LEU A 213 25.72 61.06 32.23
N ASP A 214 24.95 61.91 32.93
CA ASP A 214 23.66 61.64 33.56
C ASP A 214 22.59 61.15 32.54
N VAL A 215 22.69 61.59 31.30
CA VAL A 215 21.76 61.20 30.22
C VAL A 215 22.04 59.77 29.75
N LEU A 216 23.30 59.30 29.81
CA LEU A 216 23.70 57.95 29.45
C LEU A 216 23.18 56.88 30.44
N ASP A 217 23.04 57.22 31.72
CA ASP A 217 22.57 56.27 32.75
C ASP A 217 21.13 55.84 32.50
N ALA A 218 20.25 56.72 32.04
CA ALA A 218 18.85 56.42 31.73
C ALA A 218 18.71 55.48 30.50
N VAL A 219 19.53 55.71 29.47
CA VAL A 219 19.54 54.84 28.25
C VAL A 219 20.13 53.45 28.57
N ALA A 220 21.17 53.45 29.35
CA ALA A 220 21.87 52.26 29.80
C ALA A 220 21.01 51.32 30.65
N LYS A 221 20.25 51.91 31.62
CA LYS A 221 19.28 51.13 32.43
C LYS A 221 18.22 50.47 31.54
N ARG A 222 17.70 51.18 30.55
CA ARG A 222 16.68 50.63 29.65
C ARG A 222 17.21 49.55 28.73
N LEU A 223 18.46 49.63 28.31
CA LEU A 223 19.14 48.56 27.55
C LEU A 223 19.41 47.32 28.42
N LEU A 224 19.84 47.51 29.66
CA LEU A 224 20.02 46.43 30.63
C LEU A 224 18.72 45.67 30.90
N ASP A 225 17.60 46.37 31.05
CA ASP A 225 16.27 45.78 31.21
C ASP A 225 15.85 44.97 29.96
N SER A 226 16.25 45.43 28.78
CA SER A 226 16.01 44.67 27.53
C SER A 226 16.84 43.39 27.46
N TYR A 227 18.12 43.48 27.79
CA TYR A 227 19.03 42.31 27.80
C TYR A 227 18.72 41.35 28.96
N ALA A 228 18.16 41.78 30.07
CA ALA A 228 17.76 40.92 31.18
C ALA A 228 16.64 39.95 30.81
N LYS A 229 15.84 40.30 29.80
CA LYS A 229 14.75 39.44 29.29
C LYS A 229 15.20 38.36 28.31
N GLU A 230 16.45 38.42 27.84
CA GLU A 230 17.01 37.41 26.90
C GLU A 230 17.70 36.30 27.68
N ASP A 231 17.41 35.07 27.27
CA ASP A 231 18.00 33.86 27.87
C ASP A 231 19.48 33.73 27.43
N LEU A 232 20.39 33.89 28.40
CA LEU A 232 21.85 33.83 28.18
C LEU A 232 22.34 32.58 27.50
N LEU A 233 21.66 31.45 27.73
CA LEU A 233 22.02 30.15 27.17
C LEU A 233 21.69 29.99 25.67
N LYS A 234 20.89 30.93 25.13
CA LYS A 234 20.45 30.96 23.71
C LYS A 234 21.14 32.04 22.88
N LEU A 235 21.99 32.84 23.50
CA LEU A 235 22.75 33.89 22.80
C LEU A 235 23.98 33.29 22.11
N ASP A 236 24.23 33.73 20.89
CA ASP A 236 25.47 33.40 20.19
C ASP A 236 26.70 34.13 20.80
N PRO A 237 27.91 33.69 20.53
CA PRO A 237 29.16 34.27 21.10
C PRO A 237 29.29 35.78 20.81
N ASP A 238 28.82 36.26 19.65
CA ASP A 238 28.92 37.66 19.26
C ASP A 238 27.91 38.52 20.03
N ALA A 239 26.72 38.04 20.29
CA ALA A 239 25.73 38.69 21.15
C ALA A 239 26.20 38.78 22.63
N LEU A 240 26.82 37.73 23.12
CA LEU A 240 27.47 37.72 24.44
C LEU A 240 28.62 38.75 24.53
N GLY A 241 29.43 38.85 23.47
CA GLY A 241 30.50 39.81 23.37
C GLY A 241 29.99 41.28 23.36
N ARG A 242 28.90 41.56 22.62
CA ARG A 242 28.22 42.86 22.57
C ARG A 242 27.68 43.22 23.95
N ARG A 243 26.98 42.32 24.63
CA ARG A 243 26.45 42.53 25.97
C ARG A 243 27.55 42.82 26.99
N ALA A 244 28.65 42.09 26.93
CA ALA A 244 29.83 42.33 27.80
C ALA A 244 30.41 43.72 27.58
N ARG A 245 30.55 44.22 26.36
CA ARG A 245 31.01 45.55 26.03
C ARG A 245 30.08 46.65 26.58
N VAL A 246 28.77 46.50 26.44
CA VAL A 246 27.77 47.44 26.98
C VAL A 246 27.88 47.49 28.53
N LEU A 247 28.02 46.34 29.19
CA LEU A 247 28.20 46.26 30.65
C LEU A 247 29.50 46.91 31.11
N MET A 248 30.58 46.74 30.34
CA MET A 248 31.89 47.34 30.63
C MET A 248 31.83 48.87 30.49
N LEU A 249 31.14 49.38 29.44
CA LEU A 249 30.89 50.80 29.24
C LEU A 249 30.11 51.45 30.38
N LEU A 250 29.23 50.69 31.04
CA LEU A 250 28.43 51.12 32.18
C LEU A 250 29.13 51.04 33.53
N GLY A 251 30.09 50.10 33.67
CA GLY A 251 30.85 49.92 34.89
C GLY A 251 31.98 50.91 35.08
N GLU A 252 32.31 51.71 34.05
CA GLU A 252 33.32 52.77 34.08
C GLU A 252 32.72 54.19 34.36
N VAL A 253 31.43 54.26 34.60
CA VAL A 253 30.71 55.48 35.03
C VAL A 253 30.38 55.38 36.52
#